data_77e8a4f611fa482693dbd8aa417f56f0
#
_entry.id   77e8a4f611fa482693dbd8aa417f56f0
#
_cell.length_a   1.000
_cell.length_b   1.000
_cell.length_c   1.000
_cell.angle_alpha   90.00
_cell.angle_beta   90.00
_cell.angle_gamma   90.00
#
_symmetry.space_group_name_H-M   'P 1'
#
loop_
_entity.id
_entity.type
_entity.pdbx_description
1 polymer ?
#
loop_
_entity_poly.entity_id
_entity_poly.type
_entity_poly.pdbx_seq_one_letter_code
_entity_poly.pdbx_strand_id
1 'polypeptide(L)' 'MIVYVGDSSTDFLALLKADIGIIIGNSPSLQHVCNAFGVEIISLNKWKSVYKYNNDNSRTLFRANSWKEIEDFILRTSNY' A
#
# COMPACT_ATOMS: atom_id res chain seq x y z
N MET A 1 -8.10 -3.44 -11.85
CA MET A 1 -7.21 -2.89 -10.81
C MET A 1 -6.61 -4.02 -10.01
N ILE A 2 -5.32 -3.97 -9.80
CA ILE A 2 -4.60 -5.00 -9.06
C ILE A 2 -4.24 -4.47 -7.68
N VAL A 3 -4.67 -5.18 -6.65
CA VAL A 3 -4.31 -4.88 -5.26
C VAL A 3 -3.42 -6.02 -4.75
N TYR A 4 -2.26 -5.68 -4.25
CA TYR A 4 -1.32 -6.65 -3.71
C TYR A 4 -1.06 -6.37 -2.24
N VAL A 5 -1.12 -7.41 -1.43
CA VAL A 5 -0.86 -7.30 0.01
C VAL A 5 0.39 -8.10 0.36
N GLY A 6 1.34 -7.47 1.02
CA GLY A 6 2.58 -8.11 1.40
C GLY A 6 3.01 -7.73 2.80
N ASP A 7 3.89 -8.53 3.39
CA ASP A 7 4.36 -8.31 4.75
C ASP A 7 5.88 -8.36 4.89
N SER A 8 6.61 -8.54 3.81
CA SER A 8 8.06 -8.66 3.87
C SER A 8 8.75 -7.95 2.72
N SER A 9 10.05 -7.74 2.85
CA SER A 9 10.84 -7.07 1.83
C SER A 9 10.88 -7.83 0.51
N THR A 10 10.64 -9.13 0.52
CA THR A 10 10.58 -9.91 -0.72
C THR A 10 9.36 -9.55 -1.57
N ASP A 11 8.35 -8.93 -0.97
CA ASP A 11 7.15 -8.50 -1.66
C ASP A 11 7.28 -7.12 -2.28
N PHE A 12 8.40 -6.44 -2.09
CA PHE A 12 8.55 -5.03 -2.43
C PHE A 12 8.25 -4.74 -3.90
N LEU A 13 8.83 -5.52 -4.81
CA LEU A 13 8.63 -5.28 -6.24
C LEU A 13 7.19 -5.54 -6.67
N ALA A 14 6.56 -6.58 -6.11
CA ALA A 14 5.17 -6.87 -6.39
C ALA A 14 4.25 -5.76 -5.88
N LEU A 15 4.56 -5.23 -4.69
CA LEU A 15 3.81 -4.10 -4.13
C LEU A 15 3.89 -2.87 -5.04
N LEU A 16 5.06 -2.58 -5.58
CA LEU A 16 5.24 -1.42 -6.44
C LEU A 16 4.56 -1.60 -7.80
N LYS A 17 4.49 -2.83 -8.29
CA LYS A 17 3.88 -3.10 -9.60
C LYS A 17 2.36 -3.13 -9.54
N ALA A 18 1.78 -3.31 -8.38
CA ALA A 18 0.33 -3.30 -8.23
C ALA A 18 -0.20 -1.88 -8.37
N ASP A 19 -1.47 -1.75 -8.72
CA ASP A 19 -2.13 -0.45 -8.73
C ASP A 19 -2.22 0.09 -7.31
N ILE A 20 -2.50 -0.79 -6.35
CA ILE A 20 -2.50 -0.44 -4.94
C ILE A 20 -1.71 -1.51 -4.20
N GLY A 21 -0.59 -1.11 -3.61
CA GLY A 21 0.23 -1.99 -2.77
C GLY A 21 -0.07 -1.73 -1.30
N ILE A 22 -0.39 -2.77 -0.56
CA ILE A 22 -0.74 -2.67 0.86
C ILE A 22 0.24 -3.50 1.68
N ILE A 23 0.84 -2.85 2.68
CA ILE A 23 1.72 -3.52 3.63
C ILE A 23 0.91 -3.84 4.87
N ILE A 24 0.86 -5.12 5.24
CA ILE A 24 0.16 -5.50 6.47
C ILE A 24 1.17 -5.68 7.61
N GLY A 25 0.83 -5.12 8.75
CA GLY A 25 1.67 -5.23 9.93
C GLY A 25 2.84 -4.26 9.93
N ASN A 26 3.84 -4.59 10.74
CA ASN A 26 5.00 -3.74 10.93
C ASN A 26 6.25 -4.53 10.52
N SER A 27 6.78 -4.24 9.34
CA SER A 27 7.98 -4.88 8.83
C SER A 27 9.13 -3.86 8.75
N PRO A 28 10.08 -3.91 9.68
CA PRO A 28 11.22 -2.98 9.64
C PRO A 28 12.04 -3.12 8.36
N SER A 29 12.22 -4.33 7.85
CA SER A 29 12.98 -4.54 6.63
C SER A 29 12.31 -3.91 5.42
N LEU A 30 10.99 -4.03 5.33
CA LEU A 30 10.23 -3.44 4.24
C LEU A 30 10.24 -1.92 4.33
N GLN A 31 10.11 -1.39 5.54
CA GLN A 31 10.18 0.05 5.75
C GLN A 31 11.55 0.60 5.37
N HIS A 32 12.61 -0.14 5.70
CA HIS A 32 13.98 0.25 5.35
C HIS A 32 14.17 0.29 3.83
N VAL A 33 13.66 -0.70 3.12
CA VAL A 33 13.75 -0.74 1.66
C VAL A 33 12.96 0.42 1.05
N CYS A 34 11.78 0.70 1.55
CA CYS A 34 10.97 1.82 1.06
C CYS A 34 11.71 3.14 1.25
N ASN A 35 12.33 3.35 2.41
CA ASN A 35 13.10 4.56 2.65
C ASN A 35 14.28 4.68 1.69
N ALA A 36 14.95 3.57 1.42
CA ALA A 36 16.13 3.57 0.54
C ALA A 36 15.76 3.93 -0.90
N PHE A 37 14.55 3.57 -1.34
CA PHE A 37 14.10 3.82 -2.69
C PHE A 37 13.16 5.02 -2.81
N GLY A 38 12.99 5.77 -1.76
CA GLY A 38 12.15 6.97 -1.79
C GLY A 38 10.66 6.66 -1.91
N VAL A 39 10.23 5.52 -1.42
CA VAL A 39 8.82 5.12 -1.45
C VAL A 39 8.14 5.55 -0.16
N GLU A 40 7.04 6.28 -0.28
CA GLU A 40 6.30 6.76 0.86
C GLU A 40 5.28 5.72 1.33
N ILE A 41 5.14 5.57 2.64
CA ILE A 41 4.17 4.65 3.23
C ILE A 41 3.13 5.47 3.98
N ILE A 42 1.86 5.29 3.61
CA ILE A 42 0.74 6.05 4.14
C ILE A 42 -0.32 5.10 4.68
N SER A 43 -1.00 5.50 5.74
CA SER A 43 -2.11 4.72 6.29
C SER A 43 -3.17 4.41 5.24
N LEU A 44 -3.67 3.19 5.24
CA LEU A 44 -4.65 2.76 4.25
C LEU A 44 -5.94 3.58 4.31
N ASN A 45 -6.33 4.04 5.49
CA ASN A 45 -7.56 4.82 5.63
C ASN A 45 -7.47 6.19 4.94
N LYS A 46 -6.29 6.61 4.53
CA LYS A 46 -6.08 7.87 3.81
C LYS A 46 -5.93 7.70 2.31
N TRP A 47 -6.19 6.51 1.79
CA TRP A 47 -5.92 6.21 0.39
C TRP A 47 -6.68 7.11 -0.58
N LYS A 48 -7.90 7.49 -0.24
CA LYS A 48 -8.70 8.35 -1.13
C LYS A 48 -8.04 9.70 -1.35
N SER A 49 -7.52 10.30 -0.29
CA SER A 49 -6.85 11.59 -0.41
C SER A 49 -5.61 11.51 -1.27
N VAL A 50 -4.81 10.46 -1.06
CA VAL A 50 -3.57 10.27 -1.78
C VAL A 50 -3.82 9.90 -3.23
N TYR A 51 -4.74 8.99 -3.47
CA TYR A 51 -5.04 8.49 -4.82
C TYR A 51 -5.61 9.60 -5.70
N LYS A 52 -6.37 10.51 -5.09
CA LYS A 52 -6.98 11.61 -5.81
C LYS A 52 -5.98 12.67 -6.23
N TYR A 53 -4.95 12.91 -5.41
CA TYR A 53 -3.99 13.97 -5.65
C TYR A 53 -2.71 13.52 -6.32
N ASN A 54 -2.37 12.25 -6.23
CA ASN A 54 -1.14 11.72 -6.81
C ASN A 54 -1.43 10.95 -8.09
N ASN A 55 -1.77 11.67 -9.12
CA ASN A 55 -1.88 11.09 -10.46
C ASN A 55 -0.51 10.89 -11.08
N ASP A 56 0.52 11.31 -10.40
CA ASP A 56 1.86 11.23 -10.92
C ASP A 56 2.57 9.99 -10.40
N ASN A 57 3.69 9.74 -10.94
CA ASN A 57 4.58 8.63 -10.70
C ASN A 57 5.13 8.52 -9.28
N SER A 58 4.55 9.20 -8.32
CA SER A 58 5.00 9.09 -6.94
C SER A 58 4.66 7.70 -6.43
N ARG A 59 5.68 6.99 -6.05
CA ARG A 59 5.54 5.64 -5.53
C ARG A 59 5.07 5.72 -4.10
N THR A 60 3.86 5.24 -3.87
CA THR A 60 3.25 5.27 -2.55
C THR A 60 2.69 3.89 -2.26
N LEU A 61 3.01 3.39 -1.08
CA LEU A 61 2.42 2.17 -0.58
C LEU A 61 1.52 2.50 0.60
N PHE A 62 0.55 1.65 0.87
CA PHE A 62 -0.37 1.85 1.98
C PHE A 62 -0.12 0.83 3.06
N ARG A 63 -0.39 1.19 4.29
CA ARG A 63 -0.16 0.34 5.43
C ARG A 63 -1.47 0.08 6.15
N ALA A 64 -1.77 -1.20 6.38
CA ALA A 64 -2.93 -1.64 7.13
C ALA A 64 -2.47 -2.26 8.45
N ASN A 65 -3.23 -2.03 9.51
CA ASN A 65 -2.93 -2.57 10.83
C ASN A 65 -3.49 -3.99 11.01
N SER A 66 -4.48 -4.37 10.22
CA SER A 66 -5.12 -5.67 10.34
C SER A 66 -5.72 -6.10 9.02
N TRP A 67 -6.01 -7.39 8.90
CA TRP A 67 -6.69 -7.93 7.73
C TRP A 67 -8.11 -7.40 7.60
N LYS A 68 -8.75 -7.06 8.72
CA LYS A 68 -10.08 -6.48 8.67
C LYS A 68 -10.07 -5.13 7.97
N GLU A 69 -9.05 -4.33 8.21
CA GLU A 69 -8.90 -3.04 7.55
C GLU A 69 -8.76 -3.21 6.04
N ILE A 70 -8.02 -4.24 5.61
CA ILE A 70 -7.86 -4.56 4.20
C ILE A 70 -9.19 -5.04 3.61
N GLU A 71 -9.91 -5.90 4.33
CA GLU A 71 -11.20 -6.39 3.89
C GLU A 71 -12.18 -5.24 3.70
N ASP A 72 -12.26 -4.33 4.66
CA ASP A 72 -13.13 -3.16 4.56
C ASP A 72 -12.76 -2.30 3.34
N PHE A 73 -11.48 -2.13 3.09
CA PHE A 73 -11.01 -1.38 1.94
C PHE A 73 -11.44 -2.03 0.63
N ILE A 74 -11.27 -3.35 0.51
CA ILE A 74 -11.63 -4.08 -0.70
C ILE A 74 -13.13 -4.03 -0.94
N LEU A 75 -13.92 -4.20 0.13
CA LEU A 75 -15.38 -4.14 0.01
C LEU A 75 -15.86 -2.76 -0.42
N ARG A 76 -15.24 -1.70 0.08
CA ARG A 76 -15.59 -0.34 -0.31
C ARG A 76 -15.24 -0.05 -1.76
N THR A 77 -14.09 -0.52 -2.22
CA THR A 77 -13.66 -0.27 -3.59
C THR A 77 -14.42 -1.12 -4.60
N SER A 78 -14.90 -2.29 -4.20
CA SER A 78 -15.65 -3.15 -5.12
C SER A 78 -17.09 -2.72 -5.31
N ASN A 79 -17.57 -1.77 -4.52
CA ASN A 79 -18.94 -1.25 -4.64
C ASN A 79 -19.05 -0.08 -5.63
N TYR A 80 -18.01 0.21 -6.35
CA TYR A 80 -18.06 1.25 -7.38
C TYR A 80 -18.44 0.65 -8.74
#